data_89dda2865946b31c243f007a3ca3a974
#
_entry.id   89dda2865946b31c243f007a3ca3a974
#
_cell.length_a   1.000
_cell.length_b   1.000
_cell.length_c   1.000
_cell.angle_alpha   90.00
_cell.angle_beta   90.00
_cell.angle_gamma   90.00
#
_symmetry.space_group_name_H-M   'P 1'
#
loop_
_entity.id
_entity.type
_entity.pdbx_description
1 polymer ?
#
loop_
_entity_poly.entity_id
_entity_poly.type
_entity_poly.pdbx_seq_one_letter_code
_entity_poly.pdbx_strand_id
1 'polypeptide(L)'
;MPVISCVQQGTVLYPFLFLLYINDFPEYLTHSKLRLFADDSIIYKEITCQDDCKKLQSDLDAAARWPIDLWLSTQINVQYSPSLKRKHPSNMTTLYILHNHILKPVTSAKYLGVTLQSNLKWNTHIDIITSNGNKSLGYLKRNLQISNPEVKSRAYQALVRPKLEYSCSIWDPYTHDNIRYM
;
A
#
# COMPACT_ATOMS: atom_id res chain seq x y z
N MET A 1 1.72 -30.75 -11.61
CA MET A 1 2.84 -30.18 -12.38
C MET A 1 4.09 -30.21 -11.52
N PRO A 2 5.23 -30.70 -11.99
CA PRO A 2 6.46 -30.57 -11.23
C PRO A 2 6.86 -29.09 -11.16
N VAL A 3 7.24 -28.63 -9.97
CA VAL A 3 7.79 -27.29 -9.76
C VAL A 3 9.23 -27.31 -10.29
N ILE A 4 9.47 -26.64 -11.41
CA ILE A 4 10.77 -26.68 -12.11
C ILE A 4 11.74 -25.62 -11.54
N SER A 5 11.23 -24.56 -10.92
CA SER A 5 12.02 -23.53 -10.23
C SER A 5 11.16 -22.88 -9.16
N CYS A 6 11.66 -22.76 -8.01
CA CYS A 6 11.37 -21.89 -6.86
C CYS A 6 11.59 -22.63 -5.53
N VAL A 7 11.81 -21.90 -4.47
CA VAL A 7 11.89 -22.46 -3.13
C VAL A 7 10.47 -22.74 -2.64
N GLN A 8 10.24 -23.94 -2.10
CA GLN A 8 8.92 -24.34 -1.63
C GLN A 8 8.40 -23.36 -0.56
N GLN A 9 7.22 -22.79 -0.80
CA GLN A 9 6.58 -21.86 0.12
C GLN A 9 6.37 -22.52 1.50
N GLY A 10 6.67 -21.80 2.58
CA GLY A 10 6.55 -22.31 3.96
C GLY A 10 7.83 -22.95 4.51
N THR A 11 8.93 -23.00 3.76
CA THR A 11 10.23 -23.42 4.30
C THR A 11 10.89 -22.32 5.11
N VAL A 12 11.72 -22.67 6.09
CA VAL A 12 12.49 -21.71 6.92
C VAL A 12 13.49 -20.90 6.07
N LEU A 13 13.98 -21.47 4.99
CA LEU A 13 14.94 -20.84 4.08
C LEU A 13 14.33 -19.81 3.14
N TYR A 14 13.03 -19.92 2.83
CA TYR A 14 12.39 -19.04 1.85
C TYR A 14 12.51 -17.54 2.17
N PRO A 15 12.19 -17.06 3.38
CA PRO A 15 12.33 -15.64 3.73
C PRO A 15 13.77 -15.16 3.65
N PHE A 16 14.73 -16.01 4.02
CA PHE A 16 16.16 -15.67 3.99
C PHE A 16 16.66 -15.53 2.54
N LEU A 17 16.34 -16.49 1.68
CA LEU A 17 16.71 -16.45 0.26
C LEU A 17 16.04 -15.27 -0.44
N PHE A 18 14.79 -14.94 -0.09
CA PHE A 18 14.12 -13.76 -0.60
C PHE A 18 14.85 -12.47 -0.20
N LEU A 19 15.26 -12.33 1.06
CA LEU A 19 16.00 -11.16 1.52
C LEU A 19 17.35 -11.02 0.80
N LEU A 20 18.08 -12.12 0.59
CA LEU A 20 19.32 -12.11 -0.19
C LEU A 20 19.08 -11.67 -1.63
N TYR A 21 17.98 -12.13 -2.22
CA TYR A 21 17.61 -11.80 -3.60
C TYR A 21 17.23 -10.33 -3.78
N ILE A 22 16.44 -9.74 -2.86
CA ILE A 22 15.95 -8.38 -3.01
C ILE A 22 16.95 -7.32 -2.50
N ASN A 23 18.03 -7.75 -1.84
CA ASN A 23 18.95 -6.85 -1.15
C ASN A 23 19.69 -5.87 -2.06
N ASP A 24 19.96 -6.24 -3.30
CA ASP A 24 20.63 -5.41 -4.30
C ASP A 24 19.67 -4.54 -5.11
N PHE A 25 18.36 -4.78 -5.04
CA PHE A 25 17.35 -3.99 -5.76
C PHE A 25 17.44 -2.47 -5.51
N PRO A 26 17.70 -1.97 -4.27
CA PRO A 26 17.87 -0.54 -4.01
C PRO A 26 19.01 0.11 -4.80
N GLU A 27 20.05 -0.62 -5.17
CA GLU A 27 21.23 -0.11 -5.88
C GLU A 27 20.91 0.29 -7.34
N TYR A 28 19.82 -0.25 -7.91
CA TYR A 28 19.36 0.09 -9.26
C TYR A 28 18.67 1.45 -9.32
N LEU A 29 18.27 2.02 -8.18
CA LEU A 29 17.54 3.27 -8.11
C LEU A 29 18.46 4.40 -7.65
N THR A 30 18.71 5.38 -8.50
CA THR A 30 19.66 6.46 -8.22
C THR A 30 19.01 7.79 -7.83
N HIS A 31 17.77 8.04 -8.27
CA HIS A 31 17.11 9.33 -8.12
C HIS A 31 15.86 9.29 -7.26
N SER A 32 15.27 8.12 -7.07
CA SER A 32 14.04 7.89 -6.33
C SER A 32 14.31 7.22 -5.00
N LYS A 33 13.36 7.32 -4.08
CA LYS A 33 13.42 6.60 -2.81
C LYS A 33 12.62 5.31 -2.92
N LEU A 34 13.18 4.24 -2.36
CA LEU A 34 12.55 2.92 -2.28
C LEU A 34 12.21 2.59 -0.83
N ARG A 35 11.06 1.97 -0.63
CA ARG A 35 10.70 1.29 0.62
C ARG A 35 10.26 -0.11 0.29
N LEU A 36 10.83 -1.07 0.99
CA LEU A 36 10.56 -2.49 0.85
C LEU A 36 9.91 -3.03 2.14
N PHE A 37 8.93 -3.86 1.97
CA PHE A 37 8.34 -4.67 3.03
C PHE A 37 7.99 -6.03 2.45
N ALA A 38 8.84 -7.02 2.67
CA ALA A 38 8.79 -8.31 1.97
C ALA A 38 8.70 -8.10 0.44
N ASP A 39 7.67 -8.61 -0.22
CA ASP A 39 7.39 -8.47 -1.64
C ASP A 39 6.72 -7.13 -2.01
N ASP A 40 6.17 -6.41 -1.03
CA ASP A 40 5.61 -5.08 -1.25
C ASP A 40 6.71 -4.03 -1.40
N SER A 41 6.71 -3.29 -2.51
CA SER A 41 7.66 -2.21 -2.77
C SER A 41 6.97 -0.92 -3.14
N ILE A 42 7.51 0.21 -2.67
CA ILE A 42 7.10 1.55 -3.09
C ILE A 42 8.33 2.31 -3.59
N ILE A 43 8.25 2.81 -4.82
CA ILE A 43 9.20 3.76 -5.39
C ILE A 43 8.51 5.12 -5.38
N TYR A 44 9.14 6.14 -4.78
CA TYR A 44 8.57 7.48 -4.72
C TYR A 44 9.64 8.56 -4.90
N LYS A 45 9.21 9.69 -5.48
CA LYS A 45 10.04 10.85 -5.73
C LYS A 45 9.21 12.12 -5.62
N GLU A 46 9.76 13.15 -5.01
CA GLU A 46 9.18 14.50 -5.07
C GLU A 46 9.42 15.08 -6.46
N ILE A 47 8.36 15.53 -7.12
CA ILE A 47 8.40 16.12 -8.44
C ILE A 47 8.22 17.63 -8.32
N THR A 48 9.28 18.37 -8.60
CA THR A 48 9.28 19.83 -8.59
C THR A 48 9.42 20.44 -9.99
N CYS A 49 10.02 19.69 -10.91
CA CYS A 49 10.27 20.11 -12.29
C CYS A 49 10.14 18.93 -13.27
N GLN A 50 10.16 19.26 -14.58
CA GLN A 50 10.07 18.25 -15.65
C GLN A 50 11.24 17.25 -15.63
N ASP A 51 12.40 17.69 -15.18
CA ASP A 51 13.58 16.82 -15.07
C ASP A 51 13.40 15.73 -14.02
N ASP A 52 12.67 16.01 -12.92
CA ASP A 52 12.35 15.02 -11.91
C ASP A 52 11.46 13.89 -12.46
N CYS A 53 10.57 14.22 -13.39
CA CYS A 53 9.76 13.21 -14.09
C CYS A 53 10.64 12.27 -14.92
N LYS A 54 11.64 12.81 -15.64
CA LYS A 54 12.59 12.01 -16.42
C LYS A 54 13.44 11.11 -15.52
N LYS A 55 13.91 11.65 -14.39
CA LYS A 55 14.66 10.90 -13.38
C LYS A 55 13.84 9.76 -12.80
N LEU A 56 12.55 10.00 -12.49
CA LEU A 56 11.66 8.94 -12.03
C LEU A 56 11.45 7.86 -13.11
N GLN A 57 11.27 8.25 -14.38
CA GLN A 57 11.16 7.30 -15.48
C GLN A 57 12.45 6.49 -15.65
N SER A 58 13.62 7.11 -15.54
CA SER A 58 14.90 6.40 -15.59
C SER A 58 15.04 5.34 -14.51
N ASP A 59 14.59 5.63 -13.29
CA ASP A 59 14.60 4.67 -12.19
C ASP A 59 13.57 3.54 -12.41
N LEU A 60 12.39 3.84 -12.98
CA LEU A 60 11.42 2.83 -13.35
C LEU A 60 11.96 1.89 -14.45
N ASP A 61 12.70 2.44 -15.42
CA ASP A 61 13.35 1.65 -16.46
C ASP A 61 14.49 0.79 -15.89
N ALA A 62 15.19 1.28 -14.88
CA ALA A 62 16.20 0.52 -14.16
C ALA A 62 15.57 -0.61 -13.33
N ALA A 63 14.47 -0.31 -12.62
CA ALA A 63 13.70 -1.30 -11.91
C ALA A 63 13.14 -2.40 -12.83
N ALA A 64 12.71 -2.02 -14.04
CA ALA A 64 12.21 -2.97 -15.04
C ALA A 64 13.31 -3.90 -15.59
N ARG A 65 14.57 -3.50 -15.51
CA ARG A 65 15.73 -4.32 -15.93
C ARG A 65 16.25 -5.24 -14.83
N TRP A 66 15.86 -4.99 -13.57
CA TRP A 66 16.22 -5.88 -12.48
C TRP A 66 15.62 -7.26 -12.76
N PRO A 67 16.40 -8.37 -12.70
CA PRO A 67 15.95 -9.67 -13.16
C PRO A 67 14.78 -10.19 -12.34
N ILE A 68 13.58 -9.99 -12.88
CA ILE A 68 12.33 -10.51 -12.32
C ILE A 68 12.03 -11.84 -12.99
N ASP A 69 12.85 -12.84 -12.79
CA ASP A 69 12.50 -14.24 -13.11
C ASP A 69 11.55 -14.84 -12.06
N LEU A 70 11.32 -14.16 -10.97
CA LEU A 70 10.24 -14.48 -10.03
C LEU A 70 9.02 -13.59 -10.33
N TRP A 71 7.90 -14.22 -10.56
CA TRP A 71 6.55 -13.72 -10.75
C TRP A 71 6.05 -12.80 -9.62
N LEU A 72 6.80 -11.77 -9.30
CA LEU A 72 6.33 -10.67 -8.48
C LEU A 72 5.45 -9.80 -9.36
N SER A 73 4.14 -10.02 -9.27
CA SER A 73 3.16 -9.08 -9.82
C SER A 73 3.28 -7.77 -9.04
N THR A 74 4.26 -6.98 -9.40
CA THR A 74 4.47 -5.67 -8.80
C THR A 74 3.29 -4.79 -9.21
N GLN A 75 2.30 -4.64 -8.34
CA GLN A 75 1.26 -3.63 -8.53
C GLN A 75 1.91 -2.27 -8.29
N ILE A 76 2.44 -1.69 -9.34
CA ILE A 76 2.98 -0.34 -9.26
C ILE A 76 1.84 0.64 -9.36
N ASN A 77 1.50 1.22 -8.22
CA ASN A 77 0.55 2.30 -8.12
C ASN A 77 1.32 3.62 -8.18
N VAL A 78 1.26 4.32 -9.30
CA VAL A 78 1.80 5.68 -9.41
C VAL A 78 0.80 6.63 -8.77
N GLN A 79 1.12 7.13 -7.57
CA GLN A 79 0.35 8.19 -6.95
C GLN A 79 0.98 9.54 -7.27
N TYR A 80 0.21 10.36 -7.95
CA TYR A 80 0.49 11.78 -8.09
C TYR A 80 -0.02 12.50 -6.85
N SER A 81 0.88 12.94 -5.96
CA SER A 81 0.55 13.91 -4.94
C SER A 81 0.95 15.29 -5.46
N PRO A 82 0.00 16.13 -5.89
CA PRO A 82 0.34 17.52 -6.15
C PRO A 82 0.80 18.14 -4.82
N SER A 83 2.01 18.67 -4.79
CA SER A 83 2.55 19.39 -3.64
C SER A 83 1.51 20.42 -3.15
N LEU A 84 1.07 20.28 -1.92
CA LEU A 84 0.04 21.14 -1.29
C LEU A 84 0.43 22.62 -1.18
N LYS A 85 1.63 23.02 -1.60
CA LYS A 85 2.15 24.39 -1.39
C LYS A 85 2.65 25.12 -2.64
N ARG A 86 2.67 24.51 -3.83
CA ARG A 86 3.06 25.20 -5.05
C ARG A 86 2.09 24.88 -6.18
N LYS A 87 1.61 25.94 -6.86
CA LYS A 87 0.86 25.82 -8.11
C LYS A 87 1.69 24.93 -9.04
N HIS A 88 1.25 23.69 -9.23
CA HIS A 88 1.80 22.83 -10.27
C HIS A 88 1.63 23.58 -11.59
N PRO A 89 2.65 23.65 -12.46
CA PRO A 89 2.41 24.08 -13.81
C PRO A 89 1.35 23.17 -14.41
N SER A 90 0.23 23.76 -14.78
CA SER A 90 -1.08 23.16 -15.01
C SER A 90 -1.19 22.18 -16.20
N ASN A 91 -0.07 21.66 -16.75
CA ASN A 91 -0.08 20.82 -17.95
C ASN A 91 0.93 19.65 -17.94
N MET A 92 1.40 19.19 -16.78
CA MET A 92 2.33 18.04 -16.76
C MET A 92 1.58 16.71 -16.61
N THR A 93 0.95 16.26 -17.67
CA THR A 93 0.46 14.88 -17.76
C THR A 93 1.61 13.99 -18.22
N THR A 94 2.54 13.67 -17.33
CA THR A 94 3.61 12.73 -17.67
C THR A 94 3.07 11.31 -17.52
N LEU A 95 3.04 10.56 -18.62
CA LEU A 95 2.73 9.14 -18.61
C LEU A 95 4.01 8.37 -18.28
N TYR A 96 3.98 7.60 -17.21
CA TYR A 96 5.07 6.71 -16.86
C TYR A 96 4.86 5.33 -17.47
N ILE A 97 5.96 4.68 -17.83
CA ILE A 97 5.95 3.36 -18.46
C ILE A 97 6.75 2.40 -17.59
N LEU A 98 6.25 1.18 -17.40
CA LEU A 98 6.96 0.09 -16.78
C LEU A 98 6.70 -1.21 -17.54
N HIS A 99 7.75 -1.97 -17.87
CA HIS A 99 7.64 -3.21 -18.68
C HIS A 99 6.76 -3.01 -19.94
N ASN A 100 6.94 -1.91 -20.67
CA ASN A 100 6.15 -1.54 -21.84
C ASN A 100 4.64 -1.29 -21.57
N HIS A 101 4.22 -1.23 -20.31
CA HIS A 101 2.86 -0.88 -19.93
C HIS A 101 2.79 0.56 -19.43
N ILE A 102 1.82 1.32 -19.93
CA ILE A 102 1.55 2.68 -19.46
C ILE A 102 0.90 2.60 -18.08
N LEU A 103 1.54 3.22 -17.10
CA LEU A 103 1.02 3.33 -15.74
C LEU A 103 -0.12 4.36 -15.70
N LYS A 104 -1.29 3.92 -15.27
CA LYS A 104 -2.46 4.79 -15.13
C LYS A 104 -2.42 5.52 -13.79
N PRO A 105 -2.65 6.84 -13.76
CA PRO A 105 -2.79 7.56 -12.51
C PRO A 105 -3.99 7.03 -11.74
N VAL A 106 -3.83 6.80 -10.45
CA VAL A 106 -4.91 6.36 -9.58
C VAL A 106 -5.16 7.39 -8.49
N THR A 107 -6.41 7.54 -8.08
CA THR A 107 -6.80 8.46 -7.01
C THR A 107 -6.56 7.90 -5.62
N SER A 108 -6.47 6.58 -5.51
CA SER A 108 -6.17 5.88 -4.26
C SER A 108 -5.45 4.58 -4.52
N ALA A 109 -4.55 4.20 -3.62
CA ALA A 109 -3.85 2.92 -3.63
C ALA A 109 -3.79 2.33 -2.24
N LYS A 110 -3.80 1.00 -2.14
CA LYS A 110 -3.64 0.29 -0.89
C LYS A 110 -2.17 -0.13 -0.73
N TYR A 111 -1.59 0.21 0.42
CA TYR A 111 -0.26 -0.23 0.79
C TYR A 111 -0.24 -0.71 2.24
N LEU A 112 0.25 -1.91 2.48
CA LEU A 112 0.31 -2.55 3.81
C LEU A 112 -1.01 -2.43 4.59
N GLY A 113 -2.14 -2.63 3.92
CA GLY A 113 -3.46 -2.55 4.54
C GLY A 113 -4.05 -1.15 4.69
N VAL A 114 -3.26 -0.09 4.50
CA VAL A 114 -3.70 1.31 4.57
C VAL A 114 -4.01 1.84 3.17
N THR A 115 -5.13 2.53 3.00
CA THR A 115 -5.51 3.16 1.74
C THR A 115 -5.02 4.60 1.71
N LEU A 116 -4.07 4.88 0.83
CA LEU A 116 -3.52 6.20 0.58
C LEU A 116 -4.30 6.87 -0.56
N GLN A 117 -4.68 8.14 -0.37
CA GLN A 117 -5.33 8.95 -1.41
C GLN A 117 -4.36 9.98 -1.99
N SER A 118 -4.56 10.34 -3.27
CA SER A 118 -3.75 11.36 -3.96
C SER A 118 -3.81 12.74 -3.30
N ASN A 119 -4.89 13.05 -2.57
CA ASN A 119 -5.07 14.28 -1.81
C ASN A 119 -4.54 14.21 -0.37
N LEU A 120 -3.91 13.09 0.02
CA LEU A 120 -3.40 12.81 1.37
C LEU A 120 -4.46 12.88 2.48
N LYS A 121 -5.74 12.71 2.13
CA LYS A 121 -6.83 12.62 3.10
C LYS A 121 -7.12 11.16 3.44
N TRP A 122 -7.64 10.92 4.64
CA TRP A 122 -7.93 9.58 5.14
C TRP A 122 -9.38 9.12 4.94
N ASN A 123 -10.23 9.95 4.31
CA ASN A 123 -11.67 9.69 4.21
C ASN A 123 -11.97 8.30 3.65
N THR A 124 -11.40 7.95 2.48
CA THR A 124 -11.63 6.62 1.89
C THR A 124 -11.12 5.49 2.76
N HIS A 125 -10.00 5.68 3.46
CA HIS A 125 -9.49 4.67 4.39
C HIS A 125 -10.46 4.48 5.56
N ILE A 126 -10.93 5.56 6.17
CA ILE A 126 -11.89 5.55 7.28
C ILE A 126 -13.20 4.89 6.86
N ASP A 127 -13.74 5.21 5.68
CA ASP A 127 -14.96 4.57 5.14
C ASP A 127 -14.78 3.05 4.99
N ILE A 128 -13.62 2.60 4.53
CA ILE A 128 -13.32 1.18 4.36
C ILE A 128 -13.24 0.47 5.72
N ILE A 129 -12.48 1.00 6.67
CA ILE A 129 -12.29 0.35 7.99
C ILE A 129 -13.58 0.34 8.80
N THR A 130 -14.36 1.43 8.79
CA THR A 130 -15.65 1.51 9.48
C THR A 130 -16.67 0.55 8.86
N SER A 131 -16.72 0.44 7.53
CA SER A 131 -17.55 -0.55 6.83
C SER A 131 -17.16 -1.98 7.25
N ASN A 132 -15.87 -2.30 7.30
CA ASN A 132 -15.37 -3.61 7.71
C ASN A 132 -15.61 -3.89 9.20
N GLY A 133 -15.47 -2.88 10.06
CA GLY A 133 -15.84 -2.95 11.49
C GLY A 133 -17.32 -3.25 11.67
N ASN A 134 -18.19 -2.53 10.97
CA ASN A 134 -19.64 -2.73 11.00
C ASN A 134 -20.07 -4.10 10.49
N LYS A 135 -19.43 -4.63 9.43
CA LYS A 135 -19.67 -6.01 8.97
C LYS A 135 -19.35 -7.03 10.04
N SER A 136 -18.20 -6.87 10.74
CA SER A 136 -17.81 -7.76 11.83
C SER A 136 -18.72 -7.65 13.03
N LEU A 137 -19.13 -6.44 13.40
CA LEU A 137 -20.09 -6.19 14.45
C LEU A 137 -21.45 -6.82 14.13
N GLY A 138 -21.93 -6.68 12.90
CA GLY A 138 -23.15 -7.32 12.41
C GLY A 138 -23.06 -8.85 12.46
N TYR A 139 -21.91 -9.42 12.10
CA TYR A 139 -21.67 -10.86 12.25
C TYR A 139 -21.75 -11.30 13.72
N LEU A 140 -21.08 -10.59 14.62
CA LEU A 140 -21.14 -10.88 16.06
C LEU A 140 -22.56 -10.80 16.60
N LYS A 141 -23.32 -9.76 16.27
CA LYS A 141 -24.71 -9.58 16.71
C LYS A 141 -25.61 -10.75 16.29
N ARG A 142 -25.41 -11.30 15.09
CA ARG A 142 -26.23 -12.42 14.58
C ARG A 142 -25.83 -13.77 15.15
N ASN A 143 -24.53 -13.99 15.39
CA ASN A 143 -24.03 -15.33 15.76
C ASN A 143 -23.72 -15.47 17.24
N LEU A 144 -23.48 -14.38 17.97
CA LEU A 144 -23.15 -14.41 19.39
C LEU A 144 -24.42 -14.15 20.23
N GLN A 145 -25.27 -15.18 20.38
CA GLN A 145 -26.50 -15.11 21.17
C GLN A 145 -26.27 -15.32 22.68
N ILE A 146 -25.07 -15.06 23.16
CA ILE A 146 -24.67 -15.21 24.55
C ILE A 146 -25.09 -13.97 25.33
N SER A 147 -25.70 -14.17 26.52
CA SER A 147 -26.17 -13.07 27.37
C SER A 147 -25.04 -12.37 28.13
N ASN A 148 -23.90 -13.06 28.36
CA ASN A 148 -22.81 -12.56 29.18
C ASN A 148 -22.13 -11.34 28.55
N PRO A 149 -22.15 -10.14 29.19
CA PRO A 149 -21.53 -8.93 28.68
C PRO A 149 -20.01 -9.02 28.50
N GLU A 150 -19.34 -9.77 29.35
CA GLU A 150 -17.89 -9.96 29.31
C GLU A 150 -17.47 -10.70 28.03
N VAL A 151 -18.20 -11.75 27.65
CA VAL A 151 -17.94 -12.50 26.42
C VAL A 151 -18.18 -11.62 25.20
N LYS A 152 -19.23 -10.80 25.21
CA LYS A 152 -19.48 -9.82 24.12
C LYS A 152 -18.36 -8.78 24.00
N SER A 153 -17.88 -8.27 25.13
CA SER A 153 -16.76 -7.32 25.18
C SER A 153 -15.48 -7.92 24.62
N ARG A 154 -15.13 -9.15 25.05
CA ARG A 154 -13.96 -9.87 24.53
C ARG A 154 -14.06 -10.15 23.03
N ALA A 155 -15.23 -10.56 22.55
CA ALA A 155 -15.47 -10.79 21.13
C ALA A 155 -15.33 -9.49 20.30
N TYR A 156 -15.83 -8.36 20.81
CA TYR A 156 -15.64 -7.05 20.18
C TYR A 156 -14.15 -6.67 20.12
N GLN A 157 -13.45 -6.79 21.26
CA GLN A 157 -12.02 -6.46 21.34
C GLN A 157 -11.15 -7.34 20.42
N ALA A 158 -11.53 -8.60 20.21
CA ALA A 158 -10.77 -9.52 19.37
C ALA A 158 -11.07 -9.38 17.86
N LEU A 159 -12.31 -9.08 17.48
CA LEU A 159 -12.76 -9.21 16.09
C LEU A 159 -13.16 -7.88 15.41
N VAL A 160 -13.51 -6.85 16.18
CA VAL A 160 -13.93 -5.56 15.64
C VAL A 160 -12.85 -4.51 15.83
N ARG A 161 -12.44 -4.29 17.08
CA ARG A 161 -11.48 -3.27 17.46
C ARG A 161 -10.16 -3.30 16.65
N PRO A 162 -9.51 -4.48 16.42
CA PRO A 162 -8.27 -4.51 15.65
C PRO A 162 -8.43 -4.05 14.20
N LYS A 163 -9.61 -4.16 13.62
CA LYS A 163 -9.90 -3.68 12.25
C LYS A 163 -10.01 -2.17 12.18
N LEU A 164 -10.46 -1.54 13.26
CA LEU A 164 -10.58 -0.08 13.37
C LEU A 164 -9.25 0.57 13.72
N GLU A 165 -8.45 -0.07 14.57
CA GLU A 165 -7.20 0.49 15.11
C GLU A 165 -5.94 0.08 14.33
N TYR A 166 -6.08 -0.76 13.29
CA TYR A 166 -4.92 -1.20 12.50
C TYR A 166 -4.15 -0.01 11.93
N SER A 167 -2.86 0.07 12.20
CA SER A 167 -1.95 1.14 11.75
C SER A 167 -2.39 2.56 12.16
N CYS A 168 -3.12 2.73 13.26
CA CYS A 168 -3.59 4.04 13.74
C CYS A 168 -2.46 5.05 14.00
N SER A 169 -1.21 4.59 14.16
CA SER A 169 -0.03 5.45 14.25
C SER A 169 0.33 6.18 12.94
N ILE A 170 -0.22 5.72 11.80
CA ILE A 170 0.06 6.29 10.48
C ILE A 170 -1.06 7.23 10.06
N TRP A 171 -2.30 6.89 10.39
CA TRP A 171 -3.49 7.65 10.04
C TRP A 171 -4.24 8.04 11.31
N ASP A 172 -4.70 9.29 11.34
CA ASP A 172 -5.49 9.82 12.46
C ASP A 172 -6.66 10.64 11.88
N PRO A 173 -7.90 10.39 12.32
CA PRO A 173 -9.04 11.19 11.89
C PRO A 173 -8.97 12.59 12.49
N TYR A 174 -8.66 13.60 11.69
CA TYR A 174 -8.55 14.99 12.12
C TYR A 174 -9.77 15.85 11.78
N THR A 175 -10.71 15.33 10.97
CA THR A 175 -11.95 16.04 10.65
C THR A 175 -13.06 15.61 11.59
N HIS A 176 -13.94 16.56 11.98
CA HIS A 176 -15.08 16.28 12.86
C HIS A 176 -15.97 15.14 12.34
N ASP A 177 -16.18 15.07 11.03
CA ASP A 177 -16.99 14.01 10.42
C ASP A 177 -16.31 12.64 10.60
N ASN A 178 -15.01 12.55 10.32
CA ASN A 178 -14.26 11.30 10.47
C ASN A 178 -14.21 10.81 11.93
N ILE A 179 -14.10 11.72 12.90
CA ILE A 179 -14.13 11.36 14.32
C ILE A 179 -15.51 10.84 14.75
N ARG A 180 -16.59 11.34 14.16
CA ARG A 180 -17.96 10.87 14.45
C ARG A 180 -18.24 9.45 13.90
N TYR A 181 -17.57 9.04 12.83
CA TYR A 181 -17.78 7.74 12.21
C TYR A 181 -17.03 6.60 12.91
N MET A 182 -16.10 6.88 13.77
CA MET A 182 -15.35 5.91 14.58
C MET A 182 -15.94 5.75 15.98
#